data_0a75ec02b6bcefa0e967ea3485ef2146
#
_entry.id   0a75ec02b6bcefa0e967ea3485ef2146
#
_cell.length_a   1.000
_cell.length_b   1.000
_cell.length_c   1.000
_cell.angle_alpha   90.00
_cell.angle_beta   90.00
_cell.angle_gamma   90.00
#
_symmetry.space_group_name_H-M   'P 1'
#
loop_
_entity.id
_entity.type
_entity.pdbx_description
1 polymer ?
#
loop_
_entity_poly.entity_id
_entity_poly.type
_entity_poly.pdbx_seq_one_letter_code
_entity_poly.pdbx_strand_id
1 'polypeptide(L)'
;RQVVRLLDPNRPDVLTIGFARRFATYKRATLLLSDRARLARLLNDPERPVLLLFAGKAHPADEPGKALLREIKQLMLAPEFIGRVIFLDDYDLRLARWLVSGCNVWLNNPVAPLEASGTSGIKAAVNGALNLSILDGWWAEAFDGENG
;
A
#
# COMPACT_ATOMS: atom_id res chain seq x y z
N ARG A 1 20.77 -7.59 -0.04
CA ARG A 1 20.71 -8.73 -0.99
C ARG A 1 19.30 -9.35 -1.07
N GLN A 2 18.50 -9.43 0.00
CA GLN A 2 17.13 -9.95 -0.06
C GLN A 2 16.14 -9.01 -0.78
N VAL A 3 16.27 -7.70 -0.60
CA VAL A 3 15.41 -6.71 -1.27
C VAL A 3 15.51 -6.83 -2.79
N VAL A 4 16.73 -7.00 -3.30
CA VAL A 4 16.98 -7.14 -4.75
C VAL A 4 16.30 -8.40 -5.31
N ARG A 5 16.23 -9.49 -4.53
CA ARG A 5 15.56 -10.73 -4.97
C ARG A 5 14.04 -10.58 -5.10
N LEU A 6 13.41 -9.77 -4.24
CA LEU A 6 11.95 -9.55 -4.29
C LEU A 6 11.52 -8.55 -5.37
N LEU A 7 12.46 -7.70 -5.80
CA LEU A 7 12.25 -6.75 -6.90
C LEU A 7 12.73 -7.29 -8.25
N ASP A 8 13.17 -8.54 -8.31
CA ASP A 8 13.58 -9.18 -9.56
C ASP A 8 12.36 -9.37 -10.47
N PRO A 9 12.35 -8.76 -11.68
CA PRO A 9 11.24 -8.90 -12.63
C PRO A 9 11.02 -10.34 -13.11
N ASN A 10 11.99 -11.23 -12.90
CA ASN A 10 11.88 -12.65 -13.20
C ASN A 10 11.26 -13.47 -12.05
N ARG A 11 10.78 -12.80 -10.99
CA ARG A 11 10.07 -13.40 -9.87
C ARG A 11 8.58 -13.04 -9.90
N PRO A 12 7.78 -13.64 -10.81
CA PRO A 12 6.34 -13.37 -10.90
C PRO A 12 5.54 -13.91 -9.70
N ASP A 13 6.17 -14.72 -8.86
CA ASP A 13 5.61 -15.31 -7.65
C ASP A 13 5.51 -14.32 -6.47
N VAL A 14 6.14 -13.16 -6.55
CA VAL A 14 6.08 -12.14 -5.48
C VAL A 14 4.82 -11.30 -5.61
N LEU A 15 3.92 -11.41 -4.63
CA LEU A 15 2.74 -10.56 -4.57
C LEU A 15 3.12 -9.15 -4.11
N THR A 16 2.83 -8.15 -4.94
CA THR A 16 3.07 -6.75 -4.61
C THR A 16 1.78 -6.05 -4.19
N ILE A 17 1.78 -5.47 -2.99
CA ILE A 17 0.66 -4.69 -2.47
C ILE A 17 1.07 -3.22 -2.38
N GLY A 18 0.37 -2.35 -3.08
CA GLY A 18 0.64 -0.92 -3.13
C GLY A 18 -0.29 -0.10 -2.24
N PHE A 19 0.29 0.80 -1.46
CA PHE A 19 -0.40 1.88 -0.75
C PHE A 19 0.27 3.20 -1.11
N ALA A 20 -0.30 3.96 -2.04
CA ALA A 20 0.30 5.22 -2.49
C ALA A 20 -0.73 6.34 -2.57
N ARG A 21 -0.62 7.31 -1.65
CA ARG A 21 -1.55 8.43 -1.52
C ARG A 21 -1.03 9.49 -0.56
N ARG A 22 -1.79 10.59 -0.40
CA ARG A 22 -1.55 11.55 0.67
C ARG A 22 -1.69 10.84 2.02
N PHE A 23 -0.71 11.02 2.89
CA PHE A 23 -0.77 10.57 4.27
C PHE A 23 -1.62 11.53 5.09
N ALA A 24 -2.79 11.06 5.48
CA ALA A 24 -3.74 11.71 6.38
C ALA A 24 -4.33 10.62 7.28
N THR A 25 -4.72 10.97 8.49
CA THR A 25 -5.12 10.00 9.53
C THR A 25 -6.26 9.08 9.07
N TYR A 26 -7.27 9.63 8.40
CA TYR A 26 -8.42 8.84 7.93
C TYR A 26 -8.08 7.81 6.85
N LYS A 27 -6.94 7.93 6.16
CA LYS A 27 -6.44 6.95 5.18
C LYS A 27 -5.87 5.70 5.83
N ARG A 28 -5.61 5.75 7.13
CA ARG A 28 -5.15 4.64 7.98
C ARG A 28 -3.96 3.86 7.42
N ALA A 29 -2.91 4.57 6.99
CA ALA A 29 -1.70 3.95 6.44
C ALA A 29 -1.10 2.86 7.33
N THR A 30 -1.26 2.99 8.65
CA THR A 30 -0.71 2.09 9.67
C THR A 30 -1.71 1.02 10.16
N LEU A 31 -2.90 0.90 9.55
CA LEU A 31 -3.90 -0.09 9.98
C LEU A 31 -3.35 -1.53 9.96
N LEU A 32 -2.52 -1.87 8.98
CA LEU A 32 -1.90 -3.19 8.89
C LEU A 32 -0.97 -3.50 10.08
N LEU A 33 -0.52 -2.47 10.79
CA LEU A 33 0.39 -2.60 11.94
C LEU A 33 -0.34 -2.91 13.25
N SER A 34 -1.68 -2.88 13.26
CA SER A 34 -2.48 -3.21 14.44
C SER A 34 -2.23 -4.65 14.93
N ASP A 35 -1.86 -5.56 14.04
CA ASP A 35 -1.35 -6.89 14.38
C ASP A 35 0.01 -7.12 13.68
N ARG A 36 1.05 -6.53 14.27
CA ARG A 36 2.41 -6.57 13.74
C ARG A 36 2.97 -7.99 13.61
N ALA A 37 2.64 -8.87 14.56
CA ALA A 37 3.11 -10.24 14.55
C ALA A 37 2.48 -11.04 13.39
N ARG A 38 1.19 -10.84 13.14
CA ARG A 38 0.49 -11.43 12.00
C ARG A 38 1.05 -10.90 10.69
N LEU A 39 1.24 -9.59 10.58
CA LEU A 39 1.81 -8.97 9.40
C LEU A 39 3.20 -9.55 9.09
N ALA A 40 4.07 -9.66 10.09
CA ALA A 40 5.40 -10.24 9.93
C ALA A 40 5.35 -11.69 9.40
N ARG A 41 4.45 -12.52 9.94
CA ARG A 41 4.28 -13.91 9.44
C ARG A 41 3.82 -13.93 7.98
N LEU A 42 2.87 -13.08 7.60
CA LEU A 42 2.36 -13.02 6.23
C LEU A 42 3.43 -12.56 5.23
N LEU A 43 4.19 -11.52 5.58
CA LEU A 43 5.21 -10.97 4.69
C LEU A 43 6.46 -11.86 4.56
N ASN A 44 6.73 -12.73 5.55
CA ASN A 44 7.90 -13.59 5.57
C ASN A 44 7.61 -15.05 5.17
N ASP A 45 6.41 -15.34 4.67
CA ASP A 45 6.08 -16.67 4.15
C ASP A 45 7.00 -16.97 2.93
N PRO A 46 7.83 -18.03 2.99
CA PRO A 46 8.78 -18.32 1.91
C PRO A 46 8.11 -18.88 0.66
N GLU A 47 6.94 -19.48 0.79
CA GLU A 47 6.18 -20.07 -0.32
C GLU A 47 5.30 -19.03 -1.03
N ARG A 48 4.89 -17.99 -0.30
CA ARG A 48 4.03 -16.92 -0.78
C ARG A 48 4.62 -15.56 -0.46
N PRO A 49 5.73 -15.19 -1.09
CA PRO A 49 6.43 -13.95 -0.78
C PRO A 49 5.58 -12.72 -1.11
N VAL A 50 5.50 -11.80 -0.16
CA VAL A 50 4.74 -10.55 -0.29
C VAL A 50 5.66 -9.36 -0.11
N LEU A 51 5.47 -8.35 -0.95
CA LEU A 51 6.14 -7.06 -0.87
C LEU A 51 5.10 -5.96 -0.66
N LEU A 52 5.25 -5.18 0.40
CA LEU A 52 4.38 -4.06 0.72
C LEU A 52 5.08 -2.75 0.35
N LEU A 53 4.51 -2.03 -0.62
CA LEU A 53 5.04 -0.79 -1.16
C LEU A 53 4.23 0.39 -0.66
N PHE A 54 4.89 1.30 0.06
CA PHE A 54 4.31 2.58 0.45
C PHE A 54 4.91 3.72 -0.36
N ALA A 55 4.09 4.69 -0.73
CA ALA A 55 4.54 5.95 -1.30
C ALA A 55 3.54 7.05 -0.94
N GLY A 56 4.01 8.29 -0.91
CA GLY A 56 3.12 9.43 -0.65
C GLY A 56 3.78 10.56 0.10
N LYS A 57 3.00 11.59 0.34
CA LYS A 57 3.43 12.81 1.03
C LYS A 57 2.37 13.20 2.06
N ALA A 58 2.79 13.80 3.16
CA ALA A 58 1.91 14.51 4.07
C ALA A 58 1.93 16.01 3.74
N HIS A 59 0.84 16.71 4.01
CA HIS A 59 0.85 18.16 3.90
C HIS A 59 1.86 18.77 4.89
N PRO A 60 2.60 19.84 4.53
CA PRO A 60 3.59 20.45 5.42
C PRO A 60 3.07 20.85 6.79
N ALA A 61 1.80 21.22 6.91
CA ALA A 61 1.14 21.58 8.16
C ALA A 61 0.43 20.39 8.86
N ASP A 62 0.46 19.18 8.29
CA ASP A 62 -0.21 17.98 8.84
C ASP A 62 0.78 17.17 9.68
N GLU A 63 0.96 17.54 10.94
CA GLU A 63 1.85 16.81 11.86
C GLU A 63 1.39 15.36 12.11
N PRO A 64 0.10 15.06 12.29
CA PRO A 64 -0.36 13.67 12.36
C PRO A 64 -0.01 12.85 11.09
N GLY A 65 -0.21 13.40 9.91
CA GLY A 65 0.18 12.75 8.65
C GLY A 65 1.68 12.50 8.53
N LYS A 66 2.51 13.45 8.99
CA LYS A 66 3.96 13.27 9.07
C LYS A 66 4.37 12.20 10.09
N ALA A 67 3.64 12.08 11.19
CA ALA A 67 3.87 11.02 12.17
C ALA A 67 3.66 9.64 11.57
N LEU A 68 2.58 9.44 10.79
CA LEU A 68 2.32 8.19 10.06
C LEU A 68 3.45 7.86 9.07
N LEU A 69 3.98 8.85 8.35
CA LEU A 69 5.15 8.66 7.47
C LEU A 69 6.38 8.17 8.24
N ARG A 70 6.67 8.79 9.40
CA ARG A 70 7.79 8.37 10.25
C ARG A 70 7.61 6.94 10.76
N GLU A 71 6.41 6.58 11.17
CA GLU A 71 6.08 5.23 11.65
C GLU A 71 6.34 4.17 10.56
N ILE A 72 5.87 4.39 9.33
CA ILE A 72 6.13 3.47 8.21
C ILE A 72 7.62 3.39 7.89
N LYS A 73 8.35 4.52 7.89
CA LYS A 73 9.80 4.53 7.65
C LYS A 73 10.58 3.82 8.75
N GLN A 74 10.14 3.89 9.99
CA GLN A 74 10.72 3.13 11.10
C GLN A 74 10.43 1.64 10.97
N LEU A 75 9.21 1.28 10.57
CA LEU A 75 8.82 -0.11 10.36
C LEU A 75 9.72 -0.81 9.34
N MET A 76 10.01 -0.18 8.21
CA MET A 76 10.85 -0.79 7.17
C MET A 76 12.27 -1.12 7.63
N LEU A 77 12.73 -0.51 8.74
CA LEU A 77 14.03 -0.76 9.35
C LEU A 77 14.01 -1.87 10.41
N ALA A 78 12.82 -2.31 10.82
CA ALA A 78 12.69 -3.37 11.82
C ALA A 78 13.10 -4.72 11.20
N PRO A 79 13.84 -5.57 11.95
CA PRO A 79 14.42 -6.81 11.42
C PRO A 79 13.43 -7.72 10.69
N GLU A 80 12.20 -7.82 11.19
CA GLU A 80 11.14 -8.65 10.62
C GLU A 80 10.52 -8.09 9.34
N PHE A 81 10.80 -6.81 8.98
CA PHE A 81 10.23 -6.13 7.82
C PHE A 81 11.27 -5.68 6.79
N ILE A 82 12.56 -5.81 7.11
CA ILE A 82 13.63 -5.47 6.15
C ILE A 82 13.45 -6.27 4.87
N GLY A 83 13.34 -5.53 3.75
CA GLY A 83 13.16 -6.10 2.42
C GLY A 83 11.74 -6.61 2.12
N ARG A 84 10.80 -6.45 3.05
CA ARG A 84 9.38 -6.80 2.88
C ARG A 84 8.46 -5.58 2.86
N VAL A 85 8.87 -4.52 3.55
CA VAL A 85 8.19 -3.23 3.52
C VAL A 85 9.14 -2.22 2.94
N ILE A 86 8.71 -1.50 1.92
CA ILE A 86 9.49 -0.48 1.23
C ILE A 86 8.69 0.81 1.18
N PHE A 87 9.32 1.92 1.56
CA PHE A 87 8.80 3.25 1.34
C PHE A 87 9.55 3.90 0.17
N LEU A 88 8.82 4.32 -0.85
CA LEU A 88 9.35 5.03 -2.01
C LEU A 88 9.21 6.53 -1.79
N ASP A 89 10.35 7.19 -1.68
CA ASP A 89 10.43 8.64 -1.53
C ASP A 89 10.07 9.38 -2.84
N ASP A 90 9.94 10.68 -2.76
CA ASP A 90 9.72 11.59 -3.90
C ASP A 90 8.48 11.26 -4.75
N TYR A 91 7.41 10.81 -4.09
CA TYR A 91 6.15 10.47 -4.75
C TYR A 91 5.67 11.60 -5.68
N ASP A 92 5.63 11.28 -6.98
CA ASP A 92 5.23 12.15 -8.08
C ASP A 92 4.29 11.41 -9.05
N LEU A 93 3.87 12.07 -10.13
CA LEU A 93 2.98 11.48 -11.13
C LEU A 93 3.61 10.29 -11.87
N ARG A 94 4.94 10.30 -12.07
CA ARG A 94 5.64 9.20 -12.74
C ARG A 94 5.66 7.96 -11.86
N LEU A 95 6.02 8.12 -10.58
CA LEU A 95 5.99 7.03 -9.61
C LEU A 95 4.57 6.52 -9.40
N ALA A 96 3.58 7.43 -9.32
CA ALA A 96 2.16 7.05 -9.22
C ALA A 96 1.71 6.15 -10.37
N ARG A 97 2.08 6.48 -11.62
CA ARG A 97 1.77 5.67 -12.81
C ARG A 97 2.39 4.27 -12.71
N TRP A 98 3.66 4.19 -12.33
CA TRP A 98 4.34 2.89 -12.20
C TRP A 98 3.72 2.03 -11.10
N LEU A 99 3.34 2.61 -9.97
CA LEU A 99 2.72 1.86 -8.89
C LEU A 99 1.34 1.31 -9.25
N VAL A 100 0.46 2.11 -9.86
CA VAL A 100 -0.89 1.65 -10.22
C VAL A 100 -0.89 0.62 -11.36
N SER A 101 0.18 0.58 -12.18
CA SER A 101 0.34 -0.41 -13.25
C SER A 101 1.24 -1.59 -12.88
N GLY A 102 1.99 -1.50 -11.79
CA GLY A 102 2.98 -2.51 -11.40
C GLY A 102 2.64 -3.29 -10.13
N CYS A 103 1.67 -2.85 -9.32
CA CYS A 103 1.22 -3.61 -8.17
C CYS A 103 0.14 -4.63 -8.55
N ASN A 104 0.17 -5.81 -7.93
CA ASN A 104 -0.88 -6.81 -8.09
C ASN A 104 -2.15 -6.41 -7.32
N VAL A 105 -1.96 -5.85 -6.12
CA VAL A 105 -3.05 -5.45 -5.22
C VAL A 105 -2.89 -3.99 -4.83
N TRP A 106 -3.97 -3.25 -4.85
CA TRP A 106 -4.05 -1.86 -4.40
C TRP A 106 -4.81 -1.76 -3.10
N LEU A 107 -4.11 -1.39 -2.04
CA LEU A 107 -4.70 -1.27 -0.70
C LEU A 107 -5.36 0.10 -0.52
N ASN A 108 -6.65 0.08 -0.15
CA ASN A 108 -7.43 1.27 0.10
C ASN A 108 -8.31 1.08 1.35
N ASN A 109 -7.86 1.58 2.49
CA ASN A 109 -8.45 1.31 3.80
C ASN A 109 -8.84 2.58 4.59
N PRO A 110 -9.57 3.53 3.99
CA PRO A 110 -10.00 4.74 4.67
C PRO A 110 -10.97 4.45 5.82
N VAL A 111 -11.20 5.44 6.66
CA VAL A 111 -12.34 5.44 7.58
C VAL A 111 -13.58 5.88 6.81
N ALA A 112 -14.54 4.98 6.63
CA ALA A 112 -15.81 5.33 5.99
C ALA A 112 -16.64 6.27 6.91
N PRO A 113 -17.35 7.25 6.36
CA PRO A 113 -17.50 7.62 4.95
C PRO A 113 -16.58 8.79 4.52
N LEU A 114 -15.33 8.83 4.95
CA LEU A 114 -14.45 10.01 4.78
C LEU A 114 -13.74 10.05 3.41
N GLU A 115 -13.78 8.97 2.63
CA GLU A 115 -13.20 8.95 1.29
C GLU A 115 -14.24 9.39 0.26
N ALA A 116 -14.09 10.60 -0.25
CA ALA A 116 -15.06 11.16 -1.19
C ALA A 116 -15.11 10.40 -2.53
N SER A 117 -13.97 9.91 -3.02
CA SER A 117 -13.89 9.15 -4.28
C SER A 117 -12.82 8.06 -4.24
N GLY A 118 -11.54 8.38 -3.96
CA GLY A 118 -10.47 7.40 -3.97
C GLY A 118 -9.97 7.04 -5.38
N THR A 119 -9.71 8.06 -6.21
CA THR A 119 -9.34 7.91 -7.64
C THR A 119 -8.11 7.05 -7.91
N SER A 120 -7.25 6.81 -6.91
CA SER A 120 -6.09 5.91 -7.07
C SER A 120 -6.53 4.46 -7.26
N GLY A 121 -7.58 4.02 -6.58
CA GLY A 121 -8.17 2.69 -6.76
C GLY A 121 -8.78 2.50 -8.15
N ILE A 122 -9.45 3.54 -8.69
CA ILE A 122 -9.94 3.52 -10.09
C ILE A 122 -8.78 3.32 -11.06
N LYS A 123 -7.69 4.10 -10.89
CA LYS A 123 -6.51 3.99 -11.74
C LYS A 123 -5.85 2.61 -11.65
N ALA A 124 -5.77 2.05 -10.46
CA ALA A 124 -5.23 0.70 -10.25
C ALA A 124 -6.10 -0.35 -10.94
N ALA A 125 -7.43 -0.31 -10.78
CA ALA A 125 -8.36 -1.23 -11.43
C ALA A 125 -8.25 -1.19 -12.97
N VAL A 126 -8.20 0.01 -13.57
CA VAL A 126 -8.02 0.18 -15.03
C VAL A 126 -6.70 -0.41 -15.53
N ASN A 127 -5.69 -0.52 -14.67
CA ASN A 127 -4.40 -1.13 -14.99
C ASN A 127 -4.31 -2.62 -14.57
N GLY A 128 -5.41 -3.24 -14.14
CA GLY A 128 -5.46 -4.67 -13.82
C GLY A 128 -5.05 -5.02 -12.39
N ALA A 129 -4.81 -4.04 -11.50
CA ALA A 129 -4.57 -4.31 -10.10
C ALA A 129 -5.88 -4.58 -9.35
N LEU A 130 -5.90 -5.61 -8.51
CA LEU A 130 -7.04 -5.90 -7.64
C LEU A 130 -7.18 -4.85 -6.54
N ASN A 131 -8.39 -4.42 -6.24
CA ASN A 131 -8.64 -3.51 -5.13
C ASN A 131 -8.93 -4.27 -3.84
N LEU A 132 -8.04 -4.17 -2.87
CA LEU A 132 -8.30 -4.56 -1.48
C LEU A 132 -8.76 -3.31 -0.73
N SER A 133 -10.06 -3.10 -0.66
CA SER A 133 -10.63 -1.82 -0.23
C SER A 133 -11.74 -1.97 0.80
N ILE A 134 -11.84 -0.97 1.67
CA ILE A 134 -13.06 -0.70 2.43
C ILE A 134 -14.13 -0.16 1.46
N LEU A 135 -15.38 -0.49 1.70
CA LEU A 135 -16.53 0.02 0.93
C LEU A 135 -16.76 1.49 1.25
N ASP A 136 -16.02 2.34 0.55
CA ASP A 136 -16.07 3.80 0.68
C ASP A 136 -15.66 4.46 -0.64
N GLY A 137 -16.11 5.70 -0.86
CA GLY A 137 -15.90 6.40 -2.11
C GLY A 137 -16.44 5.60 -3.32
N TRP A 138 -15.71 5.61 -4.43
CA TRP A 138 -16.13 4.94 -5.67
C TRP A 138 -16.34 3.43 -5.50
N TRP A 139 -15.59 2.80 -4.58
CA TRP A 139 -15.66 1.35 -4.38
C TRP A 139 -16.98 0.90 -3.76
N ALA A 140 -17.63 1.77 -2.96
CA ALA A 140 -18.97 1.52 -2.45
C ALA A 140 -20.03 1.42 -3.55
N GLU A 141 -19.79 2.09 -4.69
CA GLU A 141 -20.68 2.07 -5.85
C GLU A 141 -20.32 0.96 -6.85
N ALA A 142 -19.04 0.61 -6.97
CA ALA A 142 -18.54 -0.30 -7.99
C ALA A 142 -18.48 -1.77 -7.52
N PHE A 143 -18.47 -2.03 -6.23
CA PHE A 143 -18.37 -3.39 -5.69
C PHE A 143 -19.71 -4.11 -5.79
N ASP A 144 -19.72 -5.25 -6.47
CA ASP A 144 -20.91 -6.09 -6.70
C ASP A 144 -20.91 -7.40 -5.88
N GLY A 145 -19.90 -7.61 -5.05
CA GLY A 145 -19.72 -8.82 -4.23
C GLY A 145 -18.82 -9.88 -4.87
N GLU A 146 -18.44 -9.73 -6.14
CA GLU A 146 -17.62 -10.69 -6.89
C GLU A 146 -16.34 -10.05 -7.44
N ASN A 147 -16.32 -8.74 -7.64
CA ASN A 147 -15.17 -8.00 -8.16
C ASN A 147 -14.24 -7.51 -7.04
N GLY A 148 -12.94 -7.72 -7.14
CA GLY A 148 -11.97 -7.19 -6.16
C GLY A 148 -10.93 -8.16 -5.72
#